data_51123dde21985b159bfe65f172c2cd77
#
_entry.id   51123dde21985b159bfe65f172c2cd77
#
_cell.length_a   1.000
_cell.length_b   1.000
_cell.length_c   1.000
_cell.angle_alpha   90.00
_cell.angle_beta   90.00
_cell.angle_gamma   90.00
#
_symmetry.space_group_name_H-M   'P 1'
#
loop_
_entity.id
_entity.type
_entity.pdbx_description
1 polymer ?
#
loop_
_entity_poly.entity_id
_entity_poly.type
_entity_poly.pdbx_seq_one_letter_code
_entity_poly.pdbx_strand_id
1 'polypeptide(L)'
;MLGWLSNSAYSIDFEEPSSIFTTKDLISPQDWVNANQIFVYQDYIVIKVSGANLVSYADTNSMDPLLDSGANGLEIIPQSEEHLQIGDIITYEADWNSNLVVHRIIFIGEDDEGWYCITKGDNSRFTDPGKIRFDKIKYILIGVIY
;
A
#
# COMPACT_ATOMS: atom_id res chain seq x y z
N MET A 1 48.08 1.34 -24.48
CA MET A 1 46.65 1.37 -24.79
C MET A 1 45.89 1.35 -23.47
N LEU A 2 45.53 2.50 -22.95
CA LEU A 2 44.85 2.66 -21.64
C LEU A 2 43.35 2.65 -21.88
N GLY A 3 42.68 1.58 -21.44
CA GLY A 3 41.24 1.46 -21.49
C GLY A 3 40.56 2.41 -20.50
N TRP A 4 39.70 3.26 -20.97
CA TRP A 4 38.82 4.10 -20.15
C TRP A 4 37.70 3.22 -19.62
N LEU A 5 37.74 2.90 -18.33
CA LEU A 5 36.57 2.40 -17.62
C LEU A 5 35.65 3.58 -17.38
N SER A 6 34.54 3.65 -18.10
CA SER A 6 33.46 4.56 -17.81
C SER A 6 32.81 4.12 -16.49
N ASN A 7 33.11 4.85 -15.44
CA ASN A 7 32.42 4.73 -14.15
C ASN A 7 31.03 5.35 -14.30
N SER A 8 30.04 4.55 -14.66
CA SER A 8 28.64 4.95 -14.52
C SER A 8 28.36 4.98 -13.02
N ALA A 9 28.49 6.14 -12.41
CA ALA A 9 27.94 6.37 -11.08
C ALA A 9 26.41 6.30 -11.21
N TYR A 10 25.83 5.18 -10.80
CA TYR A 10 24.40 5.16 -10.52
C TYR A 10 24.19 6.13 -9.35
N SER A 11 23.50 7.22 -9.59
CA SER A 11 22.97 8.02 -8.51
C SER A 11 21.86 7.19 -7.86
N ILE A 12 22.16 6.65 -6.69
CA ILE A 12 21.10 6.10 -5.84
C ILE A 12 20.42 7.34 -5.26
N ASP A 13 19.20 7.62 -5.75
CA ASP A 13 18.33 8.59 -5.10
C ASP A 13 17.93 7.98 -3.75
N PHE A 14 18.56 8.47 -2.69
CA PHE A 14 18.12 8.16 -1.33
C PHE A 14 16.90 9.02 -1.03
N GLU A 15 15.73 8.44 -1.17
CA GLU A 15 14.51 9.05 -0.67
C GLU A 15 14.56 9.01 0.85
N GLU A 16 14.67 10.19 1.46
CA GLU A 16 14.75 10.29 2.91
C GLU A 16 13.40 9.99 3.56
N PRO A 17 13.34 9.04 4.52
CA PRO A 17 12.13 8.82 5.30
C PRO A 17 11.68 10.11 5.99
N SER A 18 10.40 10.35 6.06
CA SER A 18 9.81 11.56 6.69
C SER A 18 10.17 11.72 8.18
N SER A 19 10.83 10.74 8.79
CA SER A 19 11.25 10.74 10.19
C SER A 19 12.68 10.19 10.31
N ILE A 20 13.64 11.09 10.38
CA ILE A 20 15.07 10.78 10.52
C ILE A 20 15.44 10.25 11.93
N PHE A 21 14.61 10.45 12.94
CA PHE A 21 15.00 10.28 14.35
C PHE A 21 14.20 9.27 15.17
N THR A 22 13.18 8.62 14.62
CA THR A 22 12.43 7.60 15.34
C THR A 22 12.09 6.44 14.42
N THR A 23 12.45 5.23 14.83
CA THR A 23 11.86 4.02 14.23
C THR A 23 10.35 4.09 14.44
N LYS A 24 9.61 4.25 13.34
CA LYS A 24 8.18 4.30 13.38
C LYS A 24 7.67 2.86 13.29
N ASP A 25 7.05 2.39 14.37
CA ASP A 25 6.33 1.14 14.35
C ASP A 25 5.02 1.34 13.59
N LEU A 26 4.91 0.73 12.41
CA LEU A 26 3.69 0.73 11.60
C LEU A 26 2.99 -0.61 11.82
N ILE A 27 1.70 -0.54 12.14
CA ILE A 27 0.88 -1.74 12.26
C ILE A 27 0.78 -2.39 10.89
N SER A 28 1.10 -3.68 10.81
CA SER A 28 0.99 -4.47 9.58
C SER A 28 -0.47 -4.67 9.18
N PRO A 29 -0.74 -4.85 7.86
CA PRO A 29 -2.02 -5.36 7.42
C PRO A 29 -2.34 -6.69 8.09
N GLN A 30 -3.62 -6.99 8.19
CA GLN A 30 -4.05 -8.31 8.64
C GLN A 30 -3.73 -9.40 7.60
N ASP A 31 -3.86 -10.64 8.02
CA ASP A 31 -3.56 -11.81 7.17
C ASP A 31 -4.77 -12.13 6.26
N TRP A 32 -4.81 -11.47 5.10
CA TRP A 32 -5.85 -11.63 4.08
C TRP A 32 -5.73 -12.92 3.29
N VAL A 33 -4.53 -13.50 3.22
CA VAL A 33 -4.24 -14.71 2.43
C VAL A 33 -3.63 -15.77 3.33
N ASN A 34 -4.41 -16.77 3.68
CA ASN A 34 -3.92 -17.86 4.51
C ASN A 34 -2.84 -18.69 3.78
N ALA A 35 -1.90 -19.25 4.50
CA ALA A 35 -0.83 -20.07 3.93
C ALA A 35 -1.34 -21.26 3.10
N ASN A 36 -2.51 -21.82 3.43
CA ASN A 36 -3.12 -22.91 2.69
C ASN A 36 -3.72 -22.49 1.33
N GLN A 37 -3.75 -21.20 1.02
CA GLN A 37 -4.15 -20.65 -0.27
C GLN A 37 -2.95 -20.44 -1.21
N ILE A 38 -1.72 -20.59 -0.71
CA ILE A 38 -0.47 -20.37 -1.45
C ILE A 38 0.15 -21.72 -1.81
N PHE A 39 0.30 -21.98 -3.10
CA PHE A 39 0.86 -23.21 -3.63
C PHE A 39 2.13 -22.89 -4.43
N VAL A 40 3.26 -23.42 -3.99
CA VAL A 40 4.55 -23.25 -4.66
C VAL A 40 4.85 -24.51 -5.45
N TYR A 41 4.97 -24.38 -6.76
CA TYR A 41 5.40 -25.43 -7.69
C TYR A 41 6.83 -25.13 -8.19
N GLN A 42 7.40 -26.05 -8.93
CA GLN A 42 8.77 -25.88 -9.42
C GLN A 42 8.93 -24.63 -10.31
N ASP A 43 7.94 -24.35 -11.15
CA ASP A 43 8.03 -23.33 -12.20
C ASP A 43 7.07 -22.13 -11.99
N TYR A 44 6.18 -22.19 -11.00
CA TYR A 44 5.20 -21.14 -10.76
C TYR A 44 4.63 -21.17 -9.33
N ILE A 45 4.00 -20.06 -8.94
CA ILE A 45 3.28 -19.95 -7.67
C ILE A 45 1.81 -19.66 -7.99
N VAL A 46 0.91 -20.30 -7.26
CA VAL A 46 -0.53 -20.05 -7.33
C VAL A 46 -1.02 -19.53 -5.99
N ILE A 47 -1.64 -18.36 -6.00
CA ILE A 47 -2.34 -17.78 -4.86
C ILE A 47 -3.84 -17.87 -5.15
N LYS A 48 -4.57 -18.68 -4.38
CA LYS A 48 -6.01 -18.90 -4.58
C LYS A 48 -6.81 -17.83 -3.83
N VAL A 49 -7.06 -16.71 -4.49
CA VAL A 49 -7.88 -15.61 -3.98
C VAL A 49 -8.93 -15.27 -5.02
N SER A 50 -10.19 -15.14 -4.58
CA SER A 50 -11.30 -14.76 -5.46
C SER A 50 -11.30 -13.24 -5.69
N GLY A 51 -11.52 -12.83 -6.94
CA GLY A 51 -11.67 -11.42 -7.30
C GLY A 51 -10.39 -10.59 -7.15
N ALA A 52 -9.21 -11.23 -7.18
CA ALA A 52 -7.94 -10.52 -7.14
C ALA A 52 -7.72 -9.72 -8.42
N ASN A 53 -7.22 -8.50 -8.25
CA ASN A 53 -6.79 -7.60 -9.30
C ASN A 53 -5.27 -7.34 -9.17
N LEU A 54 -4.58 -7.21 -10.29
CA LEU A 54 -3.17 -6.85 -10.33
C LEU A 54 -3.07 -5.36 -10.71
N VAL A 55 -2.38 -4.59 -9.90
CA VAL A 55 -2.17 -3.15 -10.10
C VAL A 55 -0.70 -2.79 -10.07
N SER A 56 -0.34 -1.71 -10.75
CA SER A 56 0.99 -1.11 -10.67
C SER A 56 0.86 0.29 -10.08
N TYR A 57 1.87 0.70 -9.30
CA TYR A 57 1.86 1.97 -8.60
C TYR A 57 2.64 3.05 -9.33
N ALA A 58 2.20 4.31 -9.14
CA ALA A 58 2.92 5.48 -9.61
C ALA A 58 4.00 5.86 -8.60
N ASP A 59 5.08 6.44 -9.11
CA ASP A 59 6.15 7.03 -8.32
C ASP A 59 5.64 8.30 -7.62
N THR A 60 5.16 8.16 -6.40
CA THR A 60 4.60 9.24 -5.58
C THR A 60 5.32 9.41 -4.25
N ASN A 61 6.21 8.51 -3.90
CA ASN A 61 7.00 8.46 -2.67
C ASN A 61 6.15 8.36 -1.38
N SER A 62 4.83 8.38 -1.48
CA SER A 62 3.96 8.46 -0.28
C SER A 62 3.91 7.16 0.52
N MET A 63 4.17 6.03 -0.13
CA MET A 63 4.13 4.69 0.47
C MET A 63 5.49 3.99 0.51
N ASP A 64 6.57 4.74 0.30
CA ASP A 64 7.92 4.22 0.42
C ASP A 64 8.23 3.68 1.82
N PRO A 65 9.04 2.62 1.89
CA PRO A 65 9.64 1.84 0.79
C PRO A 65 8.75 0.66 0.33
N LEU A 66 7.50 0.57 0.80
CA LEU A 66 6.64 -0.60 0.54
C LEU A 66 6.05 -0.58 -0.88
N LEU A 67 5.55 0.58 -1.33
CA LEU A 67 4.97 0.73 -2.66
C LEU A 67 5.65 1.89 -3.37
N ASP A 68 6.27 1.57 -4.49
CA ASP A 68 6.93 2.52 -5.36
C ASP A 68 6.77 2.09 -6.82
N SER A 69 7.28 2.89 -7.74
CA SER A 69 7.35 2.57 -9.16
C SER A 69 8.02 1.21 -9.39
N GLY A 70 7.34 0.33 -10.09
CA GLY A 70 7.79 -1.04 -10.34
C GLY A 70 7.25 -2.10 -9.37
N ALA A 71 6.69 -1.72 -8.23
CA ALA A 71 5.93 -2.64 -7.38
C ALA A 71 4.59 -2.98 -8.03
N ASN A 72 4.19 -4.25 -7.92
CA ASN A 72 2.89 -4.73 -8.36
C ASN A 72 2.08 -5.17 -7.14
N GLY A 73 0.89 -4.60 -6.96
CA GLY A 73 -0.03 -4.97 -5.90
C GLY A 73 -1.03 -6.03 -6.34
N LEU A 74 -1.29 -6.97 -5.46
CA LEU A 74 -2.47 -7.81 -5.53
C LEU A 74 -3.55 -7.20 -4.64
N GLU A 75 -4.69 -6.87 -5.21
CA GLU A 75 -5.78 -6.19 -4.52
C GLU A 75 -7.10 -6.96 -4.65
N ILE A 76 -7.95 -6.87 -3.63
CA ILE A 76 -9.31 -7.42 -3.64
C ILE A 76 -10.33 -6.34 -3.28
N ILE A 77 -11.58 -6.52 -3.67
CA ILE A 77 -12.69 -5.64 -3.28
C ILE A 77 -13.14 -5.99 -1.86
N PRO A 78 -13.17 -5.02 -0.92
CA PRO A 78 -13.70 -5.25 0.41
C PRO A 78 -15.21 -5.55 0.36
N GLN A 79 -15.66 -6.50 1.15
CA GLN A 79 -17.07 -6.90 1.19
C GLN A 79 -17.86 -6.17 2.28
N SER A 80 -17.19 -5.74 3.34
CA SER A 80 -17.78 -5.06 4.50
C SER A 80 -16.71 -4.26 5.23
N GLU A 81 -17.11 -3.14 5.85
CA GLU A 81 -16.26 -2.35 6.73
C GLU A 81 -15.78 -3.12 7.97
N GLU A 82 -16.57 -4.09 8.44
CA GLU A 82 -16.22 -4.94 9.59
C GLU A 82 -14.96 -5.79 9.36
N HIS A 83 -14.62 -6.04 8.10
CA HIS A 83 -13.42 -6.80 7.75
C HIS A 83 -12.15 -5.95 7.74
N LEU A 84 -12.29 -4.61 7.74
CA LEU A 84 -11.14 -3.70 7.69
C LEU A 84 -10.54 -3.50 9.07
N GLN A 85 -9.21 -3.48 9.14
CA GLN A 85 -8.47 -3.27 10.38
C GLN A 85 -7.43 -2.15 10.23
N ILE A 86 -7.04 -1.59 11.38
CA ILE A 86 -5.90 -0.67 11.42
C ILE A 86 -4.67 -1.44 10.96
N GLY A 87 -3.93 -0.84 10.01
CA GLY A 87 -2.79 -1.46 9.37
C GLY A 87 -3.05 -1.89 7.93
N ASP A 88 -4.30 -2.17 7.55
CA ASP A 88 -4.65 -2.50 6.17
C ASP A 88 -4.32 -1.33 5.23
N ILE A 89 -3.83 -1.67 4.04
CA ILE A 89 -3.55 -0.70 3.00
C ILE A 89 -4.71 -0.75 2.01
N ILE A 90 -5.34 0.39 1.79
CA ILE A 90 -6.54 0.50 0.96
C ILE A 90 -6.32 1.43 -0.22
N THR A 91 -6.98 1.13 -1.33
CA THR A 91 -7.14 2.00 -2.49
C THR A 91 -8.51 2.65 -2.43
N TYR A 92 -8.57 3.98 -2.45
CA TYR A 92 -9.83 4.71 -2.25
C TYR A 92 -9.92 5.99 -3.10
N GLU A 93 -11.15 6.47 -3.29
CA GLU A 93 -11.44 7.78 -3.88
C GLU A 93 -11.34 8.85 -2.81
N ALA A 94 -10.53 9.87 -3.07
CA ALA A 94 -10.32 11.01 -2.19
C ALA A 94 -10.92 12.28 -2.80
N ASP A 95 -11.65 13.07 -2.02
CA ASP A 95 -12.26 14.31 -2.52
C ASP A 95 -11.21 15.38 -2.88
N TRP A 96 -10.00 15.26 -2.36
CA TRP A 96 -8.86 16.15 -2.58
C TRP A 96 -7.92 15.71 -3.70
N ASN A 97 -8.13 14.52 -4.29
CA ASN A 97 -7.28 13.97 -5.35
C ASN A 97 -8.16 13.37 -6.45
N SER A 98 -7.91 13.72 -7.70
CA SER A 98 -8.64 13.18 -8.85
C SER A 98 -8.30 11.73 -9.18
N ASN A 99 -7.17 11.24 -8.69
CA ASN A 99 -6.74 9.86 -8.85
C ASN A 99 -7.07 9.06 -7.59
N LEU A 100 -7.11 7.74 -7.74
CA LEU A 100 -7.17 6.85 -6.59
C LEU A 100 -5.93 7.02 -5.71
N VAL A 101 -6.13 6.97 -4.41
CA VAL A 101 -5.08 7.06 -3.40
C VAL A 101 -4.89 5.69 -2.76
N VAL A 102 -3.64 5.30 -2.52
CA VAL A 102 -3.29 4.03 -1.86
C VAL A 102 -2.52 4.35 -0.59
N HIS A 103 -3.17 4.24 0.56
CA HIS A 103 -2.57 4.56 1.85
C HIS A 103 -3.02 3.58 2.94
N ARG A 104 -2.31 3.60 4.07
CA ARG A 104 -2.56 2.73 5.23
C ARG A 104 -3.63 3.30 6.14
N ILE A 105 -4.54 2.44 6.61
CA ILE A 105 -5.48 2.76 7.68
C ILE A 105 -4.70 2.90 8.99
N ILE A 106 -4.79 4.06 9.63
CA ILE A 106 -4.13 4.34 10.91
C ILE A 106 -5.12 4.52 12.05
N PHE A 107 -6.40 4.70 11.74
CA PHE A 107 -7.48 4.84 12.70
C PHE A 107 -8.80 4.39 12.08
N ILE A 108 -9.66 3.77 12.88
CA ILE A 108 -11.04 3.43 12.55
C ILE A 108 -11.94 3.98 13.64
N GLY A 109 -13.05 4.57 13.25
CA GLY A 109 -14.04 5.15 14.17
C GLY A 109 -15.44 5.12 13.60
N GLU A 110 -16.37 5.62 14.40
CA GLU A 110 -17.79 5.79 14.05
C GLU A 110 -18.26 7.18 14.50
N ASP A 111 -19.13 7.80 13.73
CA ASP A 111 -19.80 9.06 14.06
C ASP A 111 -21.26 9.01 13.61
N ASP A 112 -21.97 10.16 13.67
CA ASP A 112 -23.38 10.25 13.29
C ASP A 112 -23.67 9.82 11.84
N GLU A 113 -22.66 9.80 10.97
CA GLU A 113 -22.75 9.35 9.58
C GLU A 113 -22.31 7.88 9.41
N GLY A 114 -21.94 7.19 10.50
CA GLY A 114 -21.52 5.79 10.52
C GLY A 114 -20.00 5.59 10.54
N TRP A 115 -19.58 4.44 10.08
CA TRP A 115 -18.17 4.01 10.06
C TRP A 115 -17.29 4.92 9.17
N TYR A 116 -16.06 5.15 9.63
CA TYR A 116 -15.03 5.81 8.85
C TYR A 116 -13.63 5.32 9.23
N CYS A 117 -12.67 5.56 8.35
CA CYS A 117 -11.26 5.42 8.69
C CYS A 117 -10.49 6.71 8.38
N ILE A 118 -9.31 6.82 9.00
CA ILE A 118 -8.29 7.83 8.69
C ILE A 118 -7.10 7.08 8.10
N THR A 119 -6.59 7.59 7.00
CA THR A 119 -5.47 7.01 6.28
C THR A 119 -4.24 7.92 6.32
N LYS A 120 -3.09 7.32 6.02
CA LYS A 120 -1.83 8.02 5.94
C LYS A 120 -0.86 7.23 5.06
N GLY A 121 -0.14 7.90 4.19
CA GLY A 121 1.00 7.30 3.50
C GLY A 121 2.11 6.93 4.48
N ASP A 122 2.73 5.79 4.29
CA ASP A 122 3.78 5.28 5.20
C ASP A 122 4.95 6.27 5.31
N ASN A 123 5.30 6.91 4.21
CA ASN A 123 6.33 7.95 4.13
C ASN A 123 5.80 9.40 4.31
N SER A 124 4.51 9.60 4.53
CA SER A 124 3.93 10.92 4.73
C SER A 124 4.11 11.41 6.18
N ARG A 125 4.23 12.73 6.38
CA ARG A 125 4.27 13.35 7.73
C ARG A 125 2.89 13.47 8.35
N PHE A 126 1.88 13.73 7.52
CA PHE A 126 0.53 14.04 7.94
C PHE A 126 -0.44 12.94 7.50
N THR A 127 -1.55 12.85 8.20
CA THR A 127 -2.71 12.05 7.78
C THR A 127 -3.34 12.65 6.53
N ASP A 128 -4.05 11.81 5.79
CA ASP A 128 -4.84 12.30 4.67
C ASP A 128 -5.98 13.20 5.15
N PRO A 129 -6.39 14.18 4.34
CA PRO A 129 -7.50 15.05 4.71
C PRO A 129 -8.83 14.31 4.80
N GLY A 130 -9.58 14.55 5.88
CA GLY A 130 -10.93 14.08 6.03
C GLY A 130 -11.07 12.65 6.54
N LYS A 131 -12.28 12.16 6.50
CA LYS A 131 -12.69 10.80 6.88
C LYS A 131 -13.01 10.02 5.62
N ILE A 132 -12.48 8.82 5.50
CA ILE A 132 -12.75 7.94 4.38
C ILE A 132 -13.89 7.01 4.79
N ARG A 133 -15.01 7.09 4.08
CA ARG A 133 -16.17 6.22 4.26
C ARG A 133 -16.01 4.93 3.45
N PHE A 134 -16.71 3.88 3.86
CA PHE A 134 -16.58 2.57 3.22
C PHE A 134 -16.90 2.59 1.72
N ASP A 135 -17.89 3.34 1.28
CA ASP A 135 -18.29 3.48 -0.13
C ASP A 135 -17.20 4.08 -1.05
N LYS A 136 -16.25 4.83 -0.44
CA LYS A 136 -15.08 5.37 -1.14
C LYS A 136 -13.98 4.35 -1.34
N ILE A 137 -13.95 3.28 -0.54
CA ILE A 137 -12.89 2.25 -0.60
C ILE A 137 -13.18 1.33 -1.78
N LYS A 138 -12.20 1.20 -2.66
CA LYS A 138 -12.30 0.38 -3.87
C LYS A 138 -11.63 -0.97 -3.70
N TYR A 139 -10.45 -0.98 -3.09
CA TYR A 139 -9.66 -2.21 -2.95
C TYR A 139 -8.89 -2.24 -1.63
N ILE A 140 -8.48 -3.45 -1.26
CA ILE A 140 -7.55 -3.75 -0.17
C ILE A 140 -6.33 -4.42 -0.79
N LEU A 141 -5.14 -3.96 -0.42
CA LEU A 141 -3.88 -4.60 -0.80
C LEU A 141 -3.66 -5.86 0.03
N ILE A 142 -3.49 -6.99 -0.63
CA ILE A 142 -3.27 -8.31 0.00
C ILE A 142 -1.89 -8.90 -0.28
N GLY A 143 -1.13 -8.31 -1.18
CA GLY A 143 0.22 -8.74 -1.51
C GLY A 143 0.96 -7.76 -2.40
N VAL A 144 2.28 -7.76 -2.30
CA VAL A 144 3.17 -6.93 -3.14
C VAL A 144 4.20 -7.83 -3.82
N ILE A 145 4.43 -7.59 -5.10
CA ILE A 145 5.42 -8.32 -5.92
C ILE A 145 6.35 -7.30 -6.56
N TYR A 146 7.66 -7.46 -6.34
CA TYR A 146 8.73 -6.64 -6.89
C TYR A 146 9.40 -7.33 -8.08
#